data_418e09f61215eb13fd18bf7fbf026cfb
#
_entry.id   418e09f61215eb13fd18bf7fbf026cfb
#
_cell.length_a   1.000
_cell.length_b   1.000
_cell.length_c   1.000
_cell.angle_alpha   90.00
_cell.angle_beta   90.00
_cell.angle_gamma   90.00
#
_symmetry.space_group_name_H-M   'P 1'
#
loop_
_entity.id
_entity.type
_entity.pdbx_description
1 polymer ?
#
loop_
_entity_poly.entity_id
_entity_poly.type
_entity_poly.pdbx_seq_one_letter_code
_entity_poly.pdbx_strand_id
1 'polypeptide(L)'
;KIKNLDACLAHCHRRRFAARSTLIHAGDQSDSLFYIVKGSVTILIEDEHGREMIIAYLNQGDFFGEMGLFDLSPAQHDRSAWVRAKTECEVAEISYSKFRELTQRDPELLYAVGRQMAERLRKTTRKVGDLAFLDVTGRVAGTLLELCKQPDAMTHPDGMQIKITRQEIGRIVGCSREMVGRVLKTLEDQGLVRVKGKTMVVYGTR
;
A
#
# COMPACT_ATOMS: atom_id res chain seq x y z
N LYS A 1 11.39 -0.33 -15.80
CA LYS A 1 10.55 0.64 -16.55
C LYS A 1 9.53 -0.14 -17.34
N ILE A 2 8.23 0.22 -17.24
CA ILE A 2 7.16 -0.44 -18.01
C ILE A 2 7.28 0.06 -19.46
N LYS A 3 7.43 -0.89 -20.39
CA LYS A 3 7.52 -0.57 -21.81
C LYS A 3 6.18 -0.02 -22.28
N ASN A 4 6.21 1.00 -23.14
CA ASN A 4 5.03 1.66 -23.72
C ASN A 4 4.04 2.28 -22.70
N LEU A 5 4.47 2.51 -21.45
CA LEU A 5 3.63 3.14 -20.43
C LEU A 5 3.13 4.53 -20.88
N ASP A 6 3.98 5.33 -21.51
CA ASP A 6 3.63 6.70 -21.96
C ASP A 6 2.49 6.68 -22.97
N ALA A 7 2.46 5.69 -23.87
CA ALA A 7 1.37 5.50 -24.81
C ALA A 7 0.04 5.15 -24.09
N CYS A 8 0.10 4.33 -23.03
CA CYS A 8 -1.07 4.05 -22.20
C CYS A 8 -1.53 5.30 -21.45
N LEU A 9 -0.61 6.03 -20.84
CA LEU A 9 -0.90 7.24 -20.07
C LEU A 9 -1.53 8.37 -20.92
N ALA A 10 -1.27 8.41 -22.23
CA ALA A 10 -1.91 9.34 -23.16
C ALA A 10 -3.43 9.10 -23.29
N HIS A 11 -3.92 7.90 -22.97
CA HIS A 11 -5.33 7.54 -22.98
C HIS A 11 -6.00 7.63 -21.59
N CYS A 12 -5.25 8.03 -20.56
CA CYS A 12 -5.73 8.12 -19.20
C CYS A 12 -6.24 9.54 -18.88
N HIS A 13 -7.24 9.59 -18.02
CA HIS A 13 -7.67 10.82 -17.38
C HIS A 13 -6.84 11.11 -16.14
N ARG A 14 -6.25 12.31 -16.04
CA ARG A 14 -5.44 12.72 -14.89
C ARG A 14 -6.32 13.27 -13.79
N ARG A 15 -6.10 12.78 -12.57
CA ARG A 15 -6.79 13.26 -11.37
C ARG A 15 -5.80 13.53 -10.25
N ARG A 16 -6.08 14.60 -9.48
CA ARG A 16 -5.29 14.97 -8.31
C ARG A 16 -6.12 14.83 -7.05
N PHE A 17 -5.48 14.34 -6.01
CA PHE A 17 -6.09 14.11 -4.71
C PHE A 17 -5.21 14.70 -3.62
N ALA A 18 -5.82 15.47 -2.70
CA ALA A 18 -5.16 15.94 -1.50
C ALA A 18 -4.80 14.77 -0.58
N ALA A 19 -3.77 14.92 0.24
CA ALA A 19 -3.44 13.97 1.29
C ALA A 19 -4.67 13.68 2.17
N ARG A 20 -4.86 12.42 2.56
CA ARG A 20 -5.97 11.88 3.37
C ARG A 20 -7.32 11.78 2.64
N SER A 21 -7.46 12.25 1.41
CA SER A 21 -8.71 12.04 0.65
C SER A 21 -8.83 10.59 0.20
N THR A 22 -10.08 10.13 0.04
CA THR A 22 -10.40 8.78 -0.44
C THR A 22 -10.51 8.78 -1.95
N LEU A 23 -9.77 7.90 -2.60
CA LEU A 23 -9.79 7.71 -4.05
C LEU A 23 -10.81 6.64 -4.46
N ILE A 24 -10.88 5.55 -3.70
CA ILE A 24 -11.78 4.42 -3.91
C ILE A 24 -12.45 4.06 -2.59
N HIS A 25 -13.77 3.87 -2.63
CA HIS A 25 -14.58 3.36 -1.53
C HIS A 25 -14.85 1.86 -1.75
N ALA A 26 -14.61 1.05 -0.75
CA ALA A 26 -14.97 -0.37 -0.78
C ALA A 26 -16.48 -0.51 -1.03
N GLY A 27 -16.88 -1.45 -1.89
CA GLY A 27 -18.28 -1.67 -2.28
C GLY A 27 -18.76 -0.81 -3.44
N ASP A 28 -18.03 0.24 -3.87
CA ASP A 28 -18.35 0.97 -5.08
C ASP A 28 -18.14 0.10 -6.33
N GLN A 29 -18.88 0.41 -7.38
CA GLN A 29 -18.70 -0.30 -8.66
C GLN A 29 -17.30 -0.09 -9.22
N SER A 30 -16.68 -1.16 -9.68
CA SER A 30 -15.33 -1.19 -10.21
C SER A 30 -15.36 -1.23 -11.74
N ASP A 31 -14.93 -0.15 -12.38
CA ASP A 31 -14.95 0.00 -13.85
C ASP A 31 -13.66 0.57 -14.44
N SER A 32 -12.72 0.95 -13.58
CA SER A 32 -11.49 1.63 -13.97
C SER A 32 -10.27 1.17 -13.20
N LEU A 33 -9.13 1.25 -13.86
CA LEU A 33 -7.78 0.99 -13.38
C LEU A 33 -7.07 2.32 -13.18
N PHE A 34 -6.21 2.40 -12.17
CA PHE A 34 -5.42 3.59 -11.83
C PHE A 34 -3.93 3.29 -11.84
N TYR A 35 -3.14 4.27 -12.25
CA TYR A 35 -1.69 4.28 -12.15
C TYR A 35 -1.23 5.49 -11.34
N ILE A 36 -0.34 5.29 -10.37
CA ILE A 36 0.19 6.38 -9.54
C ILE A 36 1.32 7.08 -10.28
N VAL A 37 1.06 8.30 -10.73
CA VAL A 37 2.03 9.15 -11.43
C VAL A 37 2.94 9.86 -10.44
N LYS A 38 2.37 10.27 -9.29
CA LYS A 38 3.08 10.94 -8.19
C LYS A 38 2.38 10.66 -6.88
N GLY A 39 3.15 10.56 -5.81
CA GLY A 39 2.64 10.36 -4.45
C GLY A 39 2.49 8.91 -4.06
N SER A 40 1.75 8.67 -2.99
CA SER A 40 1.54 7.35 -2.40
C SER A 40 0.13 7.21 -1.87
N VAL A 41 -0.41 5.99 -1.92
CA VAL A 41 -1.73 5.65 -1.38
C VAL A 41 -1.65 4.51 -0.39
N THR A 42 -2.62 4.43 0.49
CA THR A 42 -2.84 3.35 1.46
C THR A 42 -4.01 2.51 1.01
N ILE A 43 -3.81 1.20 0.91
CA ILE A 43 -4.88 0.22 0.70
C ILE A 43 -5.29 -0.32 2.06
N LEU A 44 -6.56 -0.22 2.40
CA LEU A 44 -7.08 -0.69 3.68
C LEU A 44 -8.43 -1.38 3.53
N ILE A 45 -8.71 -2.26 4.48
CA ILE A 45 -10.00 -2.91 4.68
C ILE A 45 -10.56 -2.49 6.03
N GLU A 46 -11.86 -2.64 6.19
CA GLU A 46 -12.59 -2.29 7.39
C GLU A 46 -13.49 -3.45 7.79
N ASP A 47 -13.59 -3.73 9.07
CA ASP A 47 -14.53 -4.73 9.58
C ASP A 47 -15.92 -4.12 9.82
N GLU A 48 -16.87 -4.96 10.23
CA GLU A 48 -18.25 -4.55 10.53
C GLU A 48 -18.38 -3.53 11.68
N HIS A 49 -17.32 -3.35 12.48
CA HIS A 49 -17.25 -2.38 13.58
C HIS A 49 -16.48 -1.11 13.21
N GLY A 50 -16.08 -0.96 11.95
CA GLY A 50 -15.33 0.20 11.47
C GLY A 50 -13.85 0.18 11.85
N ARG A 51 -13.28 -0.97 12.27
CA ARG A 51 -11.85 -1.09 12.55
C ARG A 51 -11.10 -1.28 11.24
N GLU A 52 -10.12 -0.43 11.01
CA GLU A 52 -9.32 -0.42 9.81
C GLU A 52 -8.07 -1.32 9.94
N MET A 53 -7.76 -2.06 8.88
CA MET A 53 -6.48 -2.75 8.70
C MET A 53 -5.81 -2.29 7.43
N ILE A 54 -4.56 -1.86 7.53
CA ILE A 54 -3.74 -1.47 6.37
C ILE A 54 -3.17 -2.73 5.72
N ILE A 55 -3.51 -2.93 4.45
CA ILE A 55 -3.06 -4.08 3.66
C ILE A 55 -1.75 -3.78 2.96
N ALA A 56 -1.63 -2.58 2.35
CA ALA A 56 -0.45 -2.20 1.59
C ALA A 56 -0.31 -0.69 1.47
N TYR A 57 0.91 -0.24 1.25
CA TYR A 57 1.24 1.07 0.68
C TYR A 57 1.62 0.88 -0.78
N LEU A 58 1.06 1.72 -1.65
CA LEU A 58 1.43 1.77 -3.06
C LEU A 58 2.04 3.14 -3.36
N ASN A 59 3.01 3.15 -4.23
CA ASN A 59 3.83 4.32 -4.52
C ASN A 59 3.79 4.66 -6.01
N GLN A 60 4.47 5.73 -6.40
CA GLN A 60 4.66 6.08 -7.79
C GLN A 60 5.13 4.86 -8.61
N GLY A 61 4.47 4.60 -9.72
CA GLY A 61 4.74 3.45 -10.58
C GLY A 61 3.83 2.24 -10.36
N ASP A 62 3.02 2.26 -9.29
CA ASP A 62 2.09 1.18 -8.99
C ASP A 62 0.74 1.38 -9.68
N PHE A 63 0.15 0.27 -10.14
CA PHE A 63 -1.26 0.20 -10.53
C PHE A 63 -2.13 -0.18 -9.34
N PHE A 64 -3.37 0.26 -9.31
CA PHE A 64 -4.40 -0.19 -8.37
C PHE A 64 -5.80 -0.13 -8.98
N GLY A 65 -6.76 -0.77 -8.31
CA GLY A 65 -8.13 -0.90 -8.81
C GLY A 65 -8.26 -1.93 -9.94
N GLU A 66 -7.30 -2.85 -10.05
CA GLU A 66 -7.17 -3.85 -11.10
C GLU A 66 -8.09 -5.07 -10.93
N MET A 67 -8.62 -5.31 -9.72
CA MET A 67 -9.31 -6.57 -9.41
C MET A 67 -10.48 -6.84 -10.36
N GLY A 68 -11.36 -5.87 -10.55
CA GLY A 68 -12.51 -6.01 -11.45
C GLY A 68 -12.16 -6.15 -12.95
N LEU A 69 -10.92 -5.82 -13.34
CA LEU A 69 -10.45 -6.04 -14.72
C LEU A 69 -10.44 -7.53 -15.11
N PHE A 70 -10.21 -8.40 -14.13
CA PHE A 70 -10.08 -9.85 -14.31
C PHE A 70 -11.32 -10.64 -13.89
N ASP A 71 -12.38 -9.96 -13.41
CA ASP A 71 -13.62 -10.63 -13.05
C ASP A 71 -14.34 -11.16 -14.30
N LEU A 72 -14.88 -12.38 -14.17
CA LEU A 72 -15.60 -13.05 -15.24
C LEU A 72 -17.07 -12.63 -15.34
N SER A 73 -17.63 -12.06 -14.27
CA SER A 73 -19.04 -11.67 -14.19
C SER A 73 -19.18 -10.20 -13.79
N PRO A 74 -19.95 -9.39 -14.54
CA PRO A 74 -20.23 -7.99 -14.19
C PRO A 74 -20.91 -7.79 -12.82
N ALA A 75 -21.59 -8.81 -12.31
CA ALA A 75 -22.28 -8.76 -11.01
C ALA A 75 -21.35 -8.78 -9.79
N GLN A 76 -20.03 -8.96 -9.96
CA GLN A 76 -19.05 -9.07 -8.89
C GLN A 76 -18.02 -7.92 -8.92
N HIS A 77 -18.30 -6.85 -9.66
CA HIS A 77 -17.34 -5.74 -9.87
C HIS A 77 -17.34 -4.70 -8.75
N ASP A 78 -17.48 -5.12 -7.49
CA ASP A 78 -17.36 -4.20 -6.37
C ASP A 78 -15.89 -4.01 -5.97
N ARG A 79 -15.53 -2.78 -5.58
CA ARG A 79 -14.21 -2.48 -5.04
C ARG A 79 -14.00 -3.26 -3.74
N SER A 80 -12.95 -4.08 -3.67
CA SER A 80 -12.66 -4.97 -2.54
C SER A 80 -12.02 -4.26 -1.34
N ALA A 81 -11.52 -3.04 -1.53
CA ALA A 81 -10.80 -2.30 -0.51
C ALA A 81 -10.97 -0.80 -0.68
N TRP A 82 -10.70 -0.07 0.40
CA TRP A 82 -10.55 1.39 0.38
C TRP A 82 -9.18 1.77 -0.13
N VAL A 83 -9.09 2.86 -0.90
CA VAL A 83 -7.83 3.49 -1.30
C VAL A 83 -7.86 4.94 -0.84
N ARG A 84 -6.90 5.30 0.00
CA ARG A 84 -6.78 6.64 0.59
C ARG A 84 -5.42 7.24 0.25
N ALA A 85 -5.39 8.52 -0.13
CA ALA A 85 -4.16 9.24 -0.39
C ALA A 85 -3.30 9.33 0.90
N LYS A 86 -2.10 8.78 0.90
CA LYS A 86 -1.13 8.92 1.99
C LYS A 86 -0.45 10.28 1.92
N THR A 87 -0.12 10.71 0.72
CA THR A 87 0.41 12.03 0.39
C THR A 87 -0.50 12.69 -0.65
N GLU A 88 -0.24 13.93 -1.03
CA GLU A 88 -0.83 14.47 -2.26
C GLU A 88 -0.48 13.55 -3.43
N CYS A 89 -1.47 13.17 -4.22
CA CYS A 89 -1.33 12.19 -5.31
C CYS A 89 -1.81 12.75 -6.64
N GLU A 90 -1.09 12.37 -7.69
CA GLU A 90 -1.58 12.44 -9.06
C GLU A 90 -1.70 11.01 -9.60
N VAL A 91 -2.88 10.66 -10.09
CA VAL A 91 -3.16 9.35 -10.67
C VAL A 91 -3.66 9.48 -12.10
N ALA A 92 -3.39 8.48 -12.91
CA ALA A 92 -3.90 8.32 -14.25
C ALA A 92 -4.96 7.23 -14.24
N GLU A 93 -6.21 7.58 -14.56
CA GLU A 93 -7.37 6.68 -14.58
C GLU A 93 -7.69 6.26 -16.01
N ILE A 94 -7.96 4.98 -16.20
CA ILE A 94 -8.39 4.41 -17.49
C ILE A 94 -9.50 3.38 -17.26
N SER A 95 -10.54 3.41 -18.10
CA SER A 95 -11.61 2.40 -18.04
C SER A 95 -11.08 1.02 -18.40
N TYR A 96 -11.67 -0.03 -17.81
CA TYR A 96 -11.31 -1.41 -18.15
C TYR A 96 -11.49 -1.73 -19.62
N SER A 97 -12.54 -1.23 -20.26
CA SER A 97 -12.78 -1.43 -21.68
C SER A 97 -11.65 -0.85 -22.52
N LYS A 98 -11.22 0.37 -22.23
CA LYS A 98 -10.11 1.02 -22.94
C LYS A 98 -8.78 0.34 -22.67
N PHE A 99 -8.53 -0.05 -21.44
CA PHE A 99 -7.30 -0.80 -21.09
C PHE A 99 -7.24 -2.14 -21.82
N ARG A 100 -8.35 -2.90 -21.89
CA ARG A 100 -8.42 -4.15 -22.65
C ARG A 100 -8.14 -3.93 -24.15
N GLU A 101 -8.67 -2.88 -24.75
CA GLU A 101 -8.37 -2.51 -26.16
C GLU A 101 -6.87 -2.29 -26.36
N LEU A 102 -6.22 -1.53 -25.45
CA LEU A 102 -4.79 -1.25 -25.54
C LEU A 102 -3.95 -2.53 -25.38
N THR A 103 -4.33 -3.41 -24.45
CA THR A 103 -3.59 -4.66 -24.19
C THR A 103 -3.72 -5.71 -25.31
N GLN A 104 -4.75 -5.62 -26.15
CA GLN A 104 -4.82 -6.43 -27.39
C GLN A 104 -3.72 -6.07 -28.38
N ARG A 105 -3.30 -4.79 -28.40
CA ARG A 105 -2.22 -4.30 -29.27
C ARG A 105 -0.85 -4.39 -28.60
N ASP A 106 -0.81 -4.25 -27.28
CA ASP A 106 0.41 -4.30 -26.48
C ASP A 106 0.20 -5.12 -25.20
N PRO A 107 0.43 -6.44 -25.26
CA PRO A 107 0.30 -7.33 -24.10
C PRO A 107 1.25 -7.00 -22.93
N GLU A 108 2.34 -6.27 -23.17
CA GLU A 108 3.34 -5.90 -22.13
C GLU A 108 2.71 -5.10 -20.98
N LEU A 109 1.68 -4.30 -21.27
CA LEU A 109 0.93 -3.57 -20.23
C LEU A 109 0.21 -4.52 -19.29
N LEU A 110 -0.39 -5.59 -19.82
CA LEU A 110 -1.09 -6.61 -19.04
C LEU A 110 -0.10 -7.39 -18.17
N TYR A 111 1.06 -7.74 -18.74
CA TYR A 111 2.13 -8.39 -17.97
C TYR A 111 2.68 -7.48 -16.85
N ALA A 112 2.75 -6.17 -17.06
CA ALA A 112 3.16 -5.22 -16.03
C ALA A 112 2.18 -5.21 -14.85
N VAL A 113 0.87 -5.17 -15.10
CA VAL A 113 -0.16 -5.27 -14.07
C VAL A 113 -0.07 -6.62 -13.37
N GLY A 114 -0.03 -7.72 -14.12
CA GLY A 114 0.06 -9.08 -13.58
C GLY A 114 1.29 -9.29 -12.68
N ARG A 115 2.43 -8.73 -13.06
CA ARG A 115 3.67 -8.79 -12.24
C ARG A 115 3.48 -8.09 -10.89
N GLN A 116 2.88 -6.92 -10.88
CA GLN A 116 2.59 -6.20 -9.63
C GLN A 116 1.57 -6.95 -8.77
N MET A 117 0.53 -7.53 -9.37
CA MET A 117 -0.43 -8.38 -8.65
C MET A 117 0.26 -9.59 -8.01
N ALA A 118 1.12 -10.29 -8.74
CA ALA A 118 1.87 -11.43 -8.24
C ALA A 118 2.80 -11.03 -7.06
N GLU A 119 3.44 -9.87 -7.14
CA GLU A 119 4.25 -9.35 -6.04
C GLU A 119 3.42 -9.01 -4.81
N ARG A 120 2.26 -8.36 -4.99
CA ARG A 120 1.32 -8.07 -3.91
C ARG A 120 0.77 -9.34 -3.27
N LEU A 121 0.44 -10.34 -4.06
CA LEU A 121 -0.02 -11.63 -3.55
C LEU A 121 1.06 -12.27 -2.66
N ARG A 122 2.33 -12.29 -3.09
CA ARG A 122 3.45 -12.78 -2.27
C ARG A 122 3.59 -12.02 -0.95
N LYS A 123 3.48 -10.67 -0.97
CA LYS A 123 3.54 -9.83 0.24
C LYS A 123 2.37 -10.11 1.17
N THR A 124 1.16 -10.23 0.64
CA THR A 124 -0.05 -10.54 1.41
C THR A 124 0.02 -11.96 2.01
N THR A 125 0.48 -12.94 1.25
CA THR A 125 0.69 -14.31 1.76
C THR A 125 1.69 -14.33 2.91
N ARG A 126 2.80 -13.59 2.81
CA ARG A 126 3.76 -13.44 3.91
C ARG A 126 3.10 -12.79 5.13
N LYS A 127 2.33 -11.73 4.95
CA LYS A 127 1.60 -11.06 6.03
C LYS A 127 0.62 -11.99 6.74
N VAL A 128 -0.07 -12.85 6.00
CA VAL A 128 -0.94 -13.89 6.57
C VAL A 128 -0.12 -14.88 7.42
N GLY A 129 1.03 -15.32 6.93
CA GLY A 129 1.96 -16.16 7.70
C GLY A 129 2.45 -15.47 8.97
N ASP A 130 2.82 -14.19 8.89
CA ASP A 130 3.27 -13.41 10.05
C ASP A 130 2.15 -13.27 11.09
N LEU A 131 0.91 -13.05 10.66
CA LEU A 131 -0.26 -13.03 11.55
C LEU A 131 -0.51 -14.38 12.26
N ALA A 132 -0.21 -15.49 11.58
CA ALA A 132 -0.42 -16.83 12.10
C ALA A 132 0.72 -17.32 13.02
N PHE A 133 1.96 -16.94 12.74
CA PHE A 133 3.15 -17.54 13.35
C PHE A 133 4.00 -16.59 14.20
N LEU A 134 3.91 -15.26 13.98
CA LEU A 134 4.65 -14.29 14.77
C LEU A 134 3.78 -13.70 15.88
N ASP A 135 4.42 -13.43 17.03
CA ASP A 135 3.80 -12.62 18.08
C ASP A 135 3.72 -11.13 17.66
N VAL A 136 3.07 -10.32 18.51
CA VAL A 136 2.92 -8.88 18.23
C VAL A 136 4.25 -8.17 18.11
N THR A 137 5.24 -8.54 18.96
CA THR A 137 6.59 -7.96 18.95
C THR A 137 7.28 -8.21 17.62
N GLY A 138 7.25 -9.46 17.13
CA GLY A 138 7.82 -9.83 15.83
C GLY A 138 7.13 -9.12 14.66
N ARG A 139 5.81 -8.98 14.71
CA ARG A 139 5.06 -8.25 13.66
C ARG A 139 5.38 -6.76 13.64
N VAL A 140 5.49 -6.11 14.81
CA VAL A 140 5.88 -4.70 14.90
C VAL A 140 7.30 -4.52 14.39
N ALA A 141 8.25 -5.33 14.82
CA ALA A 141 9.65 -5.26 14.35
C ALA A 141 9.73 -5.43 12.82
N GLY A 142 9.06 -6.43 12.26
CA GLY A 142 8.99 -6.65 10.81
C GLY A 142 8.37 -5.46 10.06
N THR A 143 7.32 -4.86 10.61
CA THR A 143 6.69 -3.65 10.05
C THR A 143 7.67 -2.47 10.02
N LEU A 144 8.42 -2.22 11.10
CA LEU A 144 9.42 -1.14 11.11
C LEU A 144 10.48 -1.34 10.02
N LEU A 145 10.96 -2.57 9.83
CA LEU A 145 11.91 -2.90 8.76
C LEU A 145 11.33 -2.67 7.36
N GLU A 146 10.07 -3.03 7.13
CA GLU A 146 9.42 -2.77 5.83
C GLU A 146 9.18 -1.27 5.60
N LEU A 147 8.88 -0.50 6.64
CA LEU A 147 8.73 0.95 6.54
C LEU A 147 10.06 1.64 6.21
N CYS A 148 11.19 1.11 6.64
CA CYS A 148 12.51 1.61 6.27
C CYS A 148 12.80 1.49 4.76
N LYS A 149 12.07 0.66 4.04
CA LYS A 149 12.19 0.49 2.57
C LYS A 149 11.24 1.38 1.78
N GLN A 150 10.35 2.11 2.46
CA GLN A 150 9.42 3.03 1.80
C GLN A 150 10.15 4.29 1.31
N PRO A 151 9.64 4.95 0.24
CA PRO A 151 10.29 6.13 -0.35
C PRO A 151 10.41 7.33 0.57
N ASP A 152 9.60 7.41 1.63
CA ASP A 152 9.60 8.47 2.62
C ASP A 152 10.52 8.20 3.83
N ALA A 153 11.17 7.03 3.88
CA ALA A 153 12.21 6.75 4.86
C ALA A 153 13.48 7.57 4.54
N MET A 154 14.13 8.05 5.58
CA MET A 154 15.33 8.90 5.47
C MET A 154 16.54 8.20 6.07
N THR A 155 17.69 8.38 5.43
CA THR A 155 18.98 7.91 5.98
C THR A 155 19.30 8.66 7.27
N HIS A 156 19.75 7.93 8.30
CA HIS A 156 20.21 8.45 9.59
C HIS A 156 21.59 7.86 9.91
N PRO A 157 22.48 8.54 10.66
CA PRO A 157 23.80 8.00 11.01
C PRO A 157 23.74 6.60 11.62
N ASP A 158 22.73 6.32 12.43
CA ASP A 158 22.58 5.07 13.17
C ASP A 158 21.69 4.03 12.47
N GLY A 159 21.10 4.35 11.29
CA GLY A 159 20.18 3.46 10.56
C GLY A 159 19.25 4.20 9.63
N MET A 160 17.96 3.88 9.68
CA MET A 160 16.92 4.57 8.90
C MET A 160 15.92 5.27 9.82
N GLN A 161 15.54 6.48 9.44
CA GLN A 161 14.50 7.26 10.12
C GLN A 161 13.19 7.16 9.37
N ILE A 162 12.13 6.84 10.10
CA ILE A 162 10.75 6.78 9.62
C ILE A 162 9.84 7.69 10.45
N LYS A 163 8.72 8.10 9.85
CA LYS A 163 7.67 8.85 10.55
C LYS A 163 6.36 8.08 10.46
N ILE A 164 5.91 7.58 11.61
CA ILE A 164 4.66 6.81 11.71
C ILE A 164 4.08 6.93 13.11
N THR A 165 2.76 6.94 13.23
CA THR A 165 2.08 6.93 14.52
C THR A 165 1.92 5.51 15.07
N ARG A 166 1.83 5.36 16.39
CA ARG A 166 1.51 4.08 17.04
C ARG A 166 0.15 3.52 16.57
N GLN A 167 -0.80 4.41 16.33
CA GLN A 167 -2.12 4.01 15.81
C GLN A 167 -2.00 3.42 14.40
N GLU A 168 -1.19 4.00 13.54
CA GLU A 168 -0.98 3.49 12.18
C GLU A 168 -0.23 2.15 12.19
N ILE A 169 0.79 1.99 13.04
CA ILE A 169 1.44 0.69 13.26
C ILE A 169 0.41 -0.35 13.72
N GLY A 170 -0.47 0.00 14.66
CA GLY A 170 -1.54 -0.88 15.13
C GLY A 170 -2.46 -1.33 14.00
N ARG A 171 -2.82 -0.44 13.08
CA ARG A 171 -3.61 -0.78 11.87
C ARG A 171 -2.87 -1.71 10.90
N ILE A 172 -1.54 -1.63 10.83
CA ILE A 172 -0.73 -2.52 9.99
C ILE A 172 -0.63 -3.92 10.60
N VAL A 173 -0.37 -4.01 11.90
CA VAL A 173 -0.07 -5.28 12.59
C VAL A 173 -1.31 -5.96 13.20
N GLY A 174 -2.43 -5.25 13.28
CA GLY A 174 -3.67 -5.77 13.85
C GLY A 174 -3.66 -5.82 15.39
N CYS A 175 -3.20 -4.75 16.06
CA CYS A 175 -3.26 -4.62 17.52
C CYS A 175 -3.56 -3.17 17.95
N SER A 176 -3.81 -2.98 19.26
CA SER A 176 -4.11 -1.66 19.81
C SER A 176 -2.88 -0.73 19.83
N ARG A 177 -3.14 0.59 19.84
CA ARG A 177 -2.11 1.62 20.00
C ARG A 177 -1.28 1.43 21.27
N GLU A 178 -1.93 1.03 22.36
CA GLU A 178 -1.31 0.79 23.67
C GLU A 178 -0.35 -0.39 23.59
N MET A 179 -0.73 -1.46 22.91
CA MET A 179 0.13 -2.62 22.70
C MET A 179 1.35 -2.25 21.86
N VAL A 180 1.19 -1.47 20.79
CA VAL A 180 2.30 -0.93 20.00
C VAL A 180 3.25 -0.14 20.89
N GLY A 181 2.72 0.71 21.77
CA GLY A 181 3.53 1.50 22.72
C GLY A 181 4.41 0.64 23.63
N ARG A 182 3.86 -0.46 24.17
CA ARG A 182 4.60 -1.42 25.00
C ARG A 182 5.70 -2.12 24.20
N VAL A 183 5.37 -2.59 23.01
CA VAL A 183 6.36 -3.26 22.14
C VAL A 183 7.49 -2.32 21.74
N LEU A 184 7.17 -1.07 21.34
CA LEU A 184 8.18 -0.08 20.98
C LEU A 184 9.13 0.20 22.16
N LYS A 185 8.61 0.29 23.40
CA LYS A 185 9.43 0.44 24.58
C LYS A 185 10.37 -0.75 24.79
N THR A 186 9.88 -1.97 24.62
CA THR A 186 10.71 -3.18 24.69
C THR A 186 11.83 -3.16 23.63
N LEU A 187 11.52 -2.78 22.39
CA LEU A 187 12.52 -2.66 21.33
C LEU A 187 13.54 -1.53 21.60
N GLU A 188 13.09 -0.43 22.22
CA GLU A 188 13.96 0.67 22.67
C GLU A 188 14.93 0.22 23.77
N ASP A 189 14.42 -0.49 24.77
CA ASP A 189 15.23 -1.06 25.88
C ASP A 189 16.27 -2.07 25.37
N GLN A 190 15.98 -2.75 24.25
CA GLN A 190 16.92 -3.65 23.56
C GLN A 190 17.90 -2.92 22.63
N GLY A 191 17.80 -1.60 22.48
CA GLY A 191 18.67 -0.80 21.60
C GLY A 191 18.42 -1.01 20.11
N LEU A 192 17.22 -1.47 19.71
CA LEU A 192 16.87 -1.76 18.32
C LEU A 192 16.18 -0.58 17.61
N VAL A 193 15.55 0.30 18.37
CA VAL A 193 14.87 1.48 17.89
C VAL A 193 14.99 2.63 18.89
N ARG A 194 14.93 3.87 18.40
CA ARG A 194 14.74 5.07 19.22
C ARG A 194 13.46 5.76 18.78
N VAL A 195 12.58 6.06 19.72
CA VAL A 195 11.26 6.63 19.48
C VAL A 195 11.17 8.04 20.04
N LYS A 196 10.86 9.03 19.21
CA LYS A 196 10.56 10.39 19.61
C LYS A 196 9.25 10.86 18.96
N GLY A 197 8.15 10.71 19.69
CA GLY A 197 6.82 10.97 19.15
C GLY A 197 6.49 10.01 18.00
N LYS A 198 6.25 10.55 16.81
CA LYS A 198 6.03 9.79 15.56
C LYS A 198 7.30 9.56 14.74
N THR A 199 8.44 10.12 15.16
CA THR A 199 9.73 9.91 14.50
C THR A 199 10.44 8.75 15.16
N MET A 200 10.88 7.78 14.39
CA MET A 200 11.57 6.58 14.88
C MET A 200 12.85 6.36 14.08
N VAL A 201 13.93 6.00 14.75
CA VAL A 201 15.18 5.56 14.13
C VAL A 201 15.34 4.08 14.38
N VAL A 202 15.38 3.30 13.31
CA VAL A 202 15.56 1.83 13.36
C VAL A 202 17.03 1.54 13.12
N TYR A 203 17.70 1.00 14.15
CA TYR A 203 19.14 0.79 14.12
C TYR A 203 19.55 -0.38 13.23
N GLY A 204 20.79 -0.31 12.69
CA GLY A 204 21.36 -1.37 11.88
C GLY A 204 20.73 -1.58 10.49
N THR A 205 19.84 -0.69 10.08
CA THR A 205 19.22 -0.70 8.75
C THR A 205 19.91 0.35 7.86
N ARG A 206 20.55 -0.09 6.78
CA ARG A 206 21.12 0.76 5.71
C ARG A 206 20.82 0.15 4.35
#